data_4c92f82376a0cbf6d0f571c012da7410
#
_entry.id   4c92f82376a0cbf6d0f571c012da7410
#
_cell.length_a   1.000
_cell.length_b   1.000
_cell.length_c   1.000
_cell.angle_alpha   90.00
_cell.angle_beta   90.00
_cell.angle_gamma   90.00
#
_symmetry.space_group_name_H-M   'P 1'
#
loop_
_entity.id
_entity.type
_entity.pdbx_description
1 polymer ?
#
loop_
_entity_poly.entity_id
_entity_poly.type
_entity_poly.pdbx_seq_one_letter_code
_entity_poly.pdbx_strand_id
1 'polypeptide(L)'
;MRRDIETRPVRPGAPPSWGSIPNKFQIFLLFTVRFVDFFQQAGLQAYMFYQLKSFRPNADDSQISFEAGVLQGIFTAAQVFTGILWGRMADSPRFGRKTVLLIGLTGQGISCIGVAFSRSFTVAAIWRCLGGAVNATVGGARTSLAESTEKRYHSRTFLILPLAWNVANIFGPLVGGLLADPVTNYPGLFGVGSTFGGASGVKWLTRFPYATPNMFCALVLFADAVLIWTCLRETLASRKFSRDRGIEIAEIIRYKIDRLVFRKFGYSLVSETGPDTVEDDEIQASSTQLASLSTTKDKDAEDLPNSKQQQQHAIAAPPTPPFYHALTPNVLMVLATVAAMDFQMGGFTQLWTVFLSSARRTDAERSTIALPFYFTGGLQFSLPTIGLAMSILGFVGIILQLTLYPNVNARFGLLRSFRVSLLVFPLAYALAPYLSLLINHTFMLWCGIVLVVILQVAARTFAIPGSVLLINNSSPGPQMLGTIHGMGAATSSAFRTIGPIVAGHWYGQGLEKGIVGWAWWWLALISFGVFDAHSATYGQPSHALVEHSPSDFGLLFHQIHDVVDHIRDVIFGPTAGNCIAIGCGDHEEFDSSSSF
;
A
#
# COMPACT_ATOMS: atom_id res chain seq x y z
N MET A 1 -48.21 -1.08 8.91
CA MET A 1 -47.58 -0.63 10.16
C MET A 1 -46.14 -0.20 9.85
N ARG A 2 -45.96 1.01 9.33
CA ARG A 2 -44.64 1.63 9.11
C ARG A 2 -44.19 2.17 10.47
N ARG A 3 -43.10 1.62 11.02
CA ARG A 3 -42.43 2.22 12.16
C ARG A 3 -41.64 3.43 11.64
N ASP A 4 -42.11 4.62 12.00
CA ASP A 4 -41.36 5.86 11.83
C ASP A 4 -40.06 5.74 12.65
N ILE A 5 -38.93 5.63 11.96
CA ILE A 5 -37.64 5.70 12.59
C ILE A 5 -37.40 7.19 12.87
N GLU A 6 -37.76 7.62 14.10
CA GLU A 6 -37.36 8.93 14.62
C GLU A 6 -35.85 9.09 14.48
N THR A 7 -35.44 9.92 13.54
CA THR A 7 -34.06 10.38 13.43
C THR A 7 -33.77 11.30 14.61
N ARG A 8 -33.14 10.75 15.65
CA ARG A 8 -32.63 11.57 16.77
C ARG A 8 -31.78 12.71 16.21
N PRO A 9 -31.99 13.96 16.64
CA PRO A 9 -31.18 15.10 16.20
C PRO A 9 -29.72 14.85 16.58
N VAL A 10 -28.84 14.79 15.58
CA VAL A 10 -27.40 14.62 15.77
C VAL A 10 -26.85 15.86 16.44
N ARG A 11 -26.28 15.73 17.64
CA ARG A 11 -25.60 16.82 18.36
C ARG A 11 -24.51 17.39 17.45
N PRO A 12 -24.43 18.71 17.23
CA PRO A 12 -23.34 19.34 16.48
C PRO A 12 -22.00 18.99 17.16
N GLY A 13 -21.11 18.29 16.45
CA GLY A 13 -19.78 17.93 16.94
C GLY A 13 -19.54 16.44 17.28
N ALA A 14 -20.56 15.57 17.30
CA ALA A 14 -20.35 14.14 17.48
C ALA A 14 -19.78 13.50 16.20
N PRO A 15 -18.71 12.66 16.29
CA PRO A 15 -18.18 11.99 15.12
C PRO A 15 -19.26 11.10 14.49
N PRO A 16 -19.44 11.12 13.14
CA PRO A 16 -20.52 10.41 12.47
C PRO A 16 -20.43 8.89 12.73
N SER A 17 -21.56 8.24 13.02
CA SER A 17 -21.63 6.78 13.24
C SER A 17 -21.32 6.00 11.96
N TRP A 18 -20.81 4.76 12.06
CA TRP A 18 -20.68 3.83 10.94
C TRP A 18 -22.02 3.54 10.26
N GLY A 19 -23.11 3.56 11.03
CA GLY A 19 -24.47 3.37 10.54
C GLY A 19 -24.96 4.48 9.62
N SER A 20 -24.46 5.72 9.78
CA SER A 20 -24.90 6.90 9.02
C SER A 20 -24.12 7.14 7.71
N ILE A 21 -23.13 6.30 7.38
CA ILE A 21 -22.34 6.45 6.15
C ILE A 21 -23.24 6.13 4.94
N PRO A 22 -23.34 7.03 3.96
CA PRO A 22 -24.09 6.77 2.72
C PRO A 22 -23.32 5.81 1.81
N ASN A 23 -24.01 5.20 0.84
CA ASN A 23 -23.39 4.38 -0.23
C ASN A 23 -22.46 3.26 0.27
N LYS A 24 -22.80 2.58 1.38
CA LYS A 24 -21.98 1.52 2.00
C LYS A 24 -21.56 0.45 1.01
N PHE A 25 -22.42 0.08 0.05
CA PHE A 25 -22.10 -0.93 -0.95
C PHE A 25 -20.99 -0.47 -1.90
N GLN A 26 -20.98 0.79 -2.34
CA GLN A 26 -19.91 1.32 -3.18
C GLN A 26 -18.57 1.38 -2.41
N ILE A 27 -18.62 1.72 -1.12
CA ILE A 27 -17.45 1.72 -0.25
C ILE A 27 -16.92 0.28 -0.06
N PHE A 28 -17.81 -0.70 0.11
CA PHE A 28 -17.44 -2.11 0.18
C PHE A 28 -16.75 -2.59 -1.11
N LEU A 29 -17.25 -2.21 -2.29
CA LEU A 29 -16.61 -2.53 -3.56
C LEU A 29 -15.18 -1.94 -3.65
N LEU A 30 -14.97 -0.72 -3.18
CA LEU A 30 -13.63 -0.11 -3.13
C LEU A 30 -12.71 -0.80 -2.10
N PHE A 31 -13.29 -1.34 -1.02
CA PHE A 31 -12.57 -2.21 -0.09
C PHE A 31 -12.11 -3.49 -0.78
N THR A 32 -12.97 -4.17 -1.57
CA THR A 32 -12.59 -5.42 -2.25
C THR A 32 -11.46 -5.19 -3.24
N VAL A 33 -11.47 -4.09 -4.03
CA VAL A 33 -10.36 -3.70 -4.92
C VAL A 33 -9.04 -3.63 -4.17
N ARG A 34 -9.02 -2.97 -3.00
CA ARG A 34 -7.79 -2.84 -2.21
C ARG A 34 -7.40 -4.13 -1.51
N PHE A 35 -8.39 -4.90 -1.09
CA PHE A 35 -8.17 -6.21 -0.49
C PHE A 35 -7.49 -7.17 -1.48
N VAL A 36 -8.02 -7.34 -2.69
CA VAL A 36 -7.46 -8.30 -3.66
C VAL A 36 -6.08 -7.87 -4.17
N ASP A 37 -5.82 -6.56 -4.31
CA ASP A 37 -4.51 -6.03 -4.65
C ASP A 37 -3.46 -6.37 -3.57
N PHE A 38 -3.77 -6.16 -2.30
CA PHE A 38 -2.88 -6.53 -1.20
C PHE A 38 -2.81 -8.04 -0.99
N PHE A 39 -3.90 -8.77 -1.22
CA PHE A 39 -3.97 -10.22 -1.08
C PHE A 39 -2.96 -10.93 -1.99
N GLN A 40 -2.90 -10.57 -3.28
CA GLN A 40 -1.93 -11.14 -4.20
C GLN A 40 -0.48 -10.81 -3.82
N GLN A 41 -0.22 -9.59 -3.31
CA GLN A 41 1.12 -9.19 -2.89
C GLN A 41 1.57 -9.95 -1.64
N ALA A 42 0.70 -10.01 -0.62
CA ALA A 42 0.98 -10.72 0.63
C ALA A 42 1.07 -12.24 0.43
N GLY A 43 0.23 -12.80 -0.47
CA GLY A 43 0.26 -14.21 -0.81
C GLY A 43 1.60 -14.62 -1.43
N LEU A 44 2.09 -13.84 -2.40
CA LEU A 44 3.39 -14.11 -3.04
C LEU A 44 4.55 -14.12 -2.02
N GLN A 45 4.53 -13.22 -1.06
CA GLN A 45 5.60 -13.15 -0.05
C GLN A 45 5.77 -14.46 0.74
N ALA A 46 4.70 -15.22 0.96
CA ALA A 46 4.77 -16.45 1.74
C ALA A 46 5.61 -17.56 1.06
N TYR A 47 5.67 -17.58 -0.28
CA TYR A 47 6.36 -18.65 -1.03
C TYR A 47 7.43 -18.15 -2.00
N MET A 48 7.62 -16.83 -2.12
CA MET A 48 8.53 -16.21 -3.08
C MET A 48 9.96 -16.73 -2.97
N PHE A 49 10.49 -16.88 -1.76
CA PHE A 49 11.82 -17.43 -1.52
C PHE A 49 11.96 -18.84 -2.09
N TYR A 50 11.02 -19.72 -1.82
CA TYR A 50 11.03 -21.10 -2.31
C TYR A 50 10.81 -21.19 -3.82
N GLN A 51 9.96 -20.31 -4.38
CA GLN A 51 9.77 -20.22 -5.83
C GLN A 51 11.08 -19.84 -6.53
N LEU A 52 11.82 -18.85 -6.02
CA LEU A 52 13.11 -18.46 -6.57
C LEU A 52 14.16 -19.58 -6.42
N LYS A 53 14.17 -20.23 -5.26
CA LYS A 53 15.07 -21.37 -5.02
C LYS A 53 14.78 -22.55 -5.97
N SER A 54 13.50 -22.77 -6.35
CA SER A 54 13.14 -23.81 -7.32
C SER A 54 13.67 -23.56 -8.73
N PHE A 55 13.93 -22.30 -9.10
CA PHE A 55 14.55 -21.97 -10.39
C PHE A 55 16.04 -22.32 -10.43
N ARG A 56 16.71 -22.26 -9.27
CA ARG A 56 18.13 -22.56 -9.09
C ARG A 56 18.38 -23.29 -7.77
N PRO A 57 18.18 -24.63 -7.72
CA PRO A 57 18.29 -25.41 -6.48
C PRO A 57 19.67 -25.32 -5.81
N ASN A 58 20.72 -25.11 -6.60
CA ASN A 58 22.11 -25.04 -6.13
C ASN A 58 22.56 -23.61 -5.77
N ALA A 59 21.69 -22.59 -5.89
CA ALA A 59 22.06 -21.24 -5.51
C ALA A 59 22.05 -21.07 -3.98
N ASP A 60 22.98 -20.28 -3.48
CA ASP A 60 23.07 -19.95 -2.08
C ASP A 60 21.86 -19.13 -1.60
N ASP A 61 21.45 -19.33 -0.36
CA ASP A 61 20.35 -18.58 0.25
C ASP A 61 20.62 -17.07 0.27
N SER A 62 21.88 -16.64 0.28
CA SER A 62 22.32 -15.26 0.12
C SER A 62 21.83 -14.66 -1.20
N GLN A 63 22.10 -15.32 -2.31
CA GLN A 63 21.67 -14.88 -3.64
C GLN A 63 20.15 -14.88 -3.79
N ILE A 64 19.49 -15.92 -3.30
CA ILE A 64 18.01 -16.00 -3.34
C ILE A 64 17.38 -14.86 -2.52
N SER A 65 17.97 -14.49 -1.38
CA SER A 65 17.51 -13.40 -0.53
C SER A 65 17.57 -12.05 -1.24
N PHE A 66 18.67 -11.79 -1.94
CA PHE A 66 18.85 -10.59 -2.77
C PHE A 66 17.82 -10.56 -3.91
N GLU A 67 17.68 -11.65 -4.65
CA GLU A 67 16.70 -11.76 -5.76
C GLU A 67 15.25 -11.57 -5.28
N ALA A 68 14.90 -12.09 -4.11
CA ALA A 68 13.59 -11.88 -3.51
C ALA A 68 13.36 -10.38 -3.19
N GLY A 69 14.37 -9.69 -2.67
CA GLY A 69 14.33 -8.24 -2.45
C GLY A 69 14.13 -7.46 -3.75
N VAL A 70 14.88 -7.82 -4.79
CA VAL A 70 14.76 -7.20 -6.12
C VAL A 70 13.37 -7.44 -6.72
N LEU A 71 12.85 -8.68 -6.63
CA LEU A 71 11.53 -9.03 -7.16
C LEU A 71 10.40 -8.23 -6.49
N GLN A 72 10.54 -7.97 -5.18
CA GLN A 72 9.60 -7.12 -4.44
C GLN A 72 9.76 -5.65 -4.82
N GLY A 73 11.00 -5.17 -4.93
CA GLY A 73 11.32 -3.78 -5.27
C GLY A 73 10.88 -3.40 -6.68
N ILE A 74 11.10 -4.24 -7.69
CA ILE A 74 10.73 -3.98 -9.10
C ILE A 74 9.24 -3.69 -9.25
N PHE A 75 8.38 -4.42 -8.55
CA PHE A 75 6.93 -4.18 -8.58
C PHE A 75 6.59 -2.76 -8.09
N THR A 76 7.16 -2.36 -6.96
CA THR A 76 6.90 -1.05 -6.36
C THR A 76 7.51 0.07 -7.21
N ALA A 77 8.72 -0.13 -7.74
CA ALA A 77 9.38 0.81 -8.64
C ALA A 77 8.51 1.09 -9.88
N ALA A 78 8.07 0.04 -10.57
CA ALA A 78 7.23 0.18 -11.75
C ALA A 78 5.93 0.95 -11.44
N GLN A 79 5.29 0.65 -10.29
CA GLN A 79 4.08 1.34 -9.85
C GLN A 79 4.29 2.85 -9.63
N VAL A 80 5.47 3.26 -9.12
CA VAL A 80 5.82 4.67 -8.91
C VAL A 80 5.88 5.42 -10.22
N PHE A 81 6.63 4.86 -11.19
CA PHE A 81 6.81 5.50 -12.51
C PHE A 81 5.49 5.66 -13.26
N THR A 82 4.61 4.68 -13.17
CA THR A 82 3.33 4.70 -13.89
C THR A 82 2.20 5.39 -13.12
N GLY A 83 2.36 5.62 -11.82
CA GLY A 83 1.32 6.16 -10.94
C GLY A 83 0.78 7.51 -11.41
N ILE A 84 1.64 8.42 -11.89
CA ILE A 84 1.24 9.73 -12.44
C ILE A 84 0.40 9.55 -13.72
N LEU A 85 0.81 8.61 -14.60
CA LEU A 85 0.08 8.31 -15.82
C LEU A 85 -1.34 7.80 -15.50
N TRP A 86 -1.45 6.85 -14.57
CA TRP A 86 -2.73 6.31 -14.13
C TRP A 86 -3.62 7.36 -13.47
N GLY A 87 -3.05 8.28 -12.68
CA GLY A 87 -3.78 9.41 -12.12
C GLY A 87 -4.41 10.28 -13.21
N ARG A 88 -3.63 10.68 -14.23
CA ARG A 88 -4.12 11.47 -15.35
C ARG A 88 -5.17 10.75 -16.19
N MET A 89 -4.98 9.44 -16.41
CA MET A 89 -5.98 8.63 -17.13
C MET A 89 -7.29 8.54 -16.34
N ALA A 90 -7.22 8.37 -15.03
CA ALA A 90 -8.38 8.31 -14.15
C ALA A 90 -9.17 9.63 -14.11
N ASP A 91 -8.48 10.78 -14.27
CA ASP A 91 -9.11 12.12 -14.35
C ASP A 91 -9.67 12.42 -15.76
N SER A 92 -9.27 11.65 -16.75
CA SER A 92 -9.67 11.89 -18.14
C SER A 92 -11.12 11.48 -18.42
N PRO A 93 -11.93 12.31 -19.09
CA PRO A 93 -13.28 11.97 -19.49
C PRO A 93 -13.37 10.76 -20.44
N ARG A 94 -12.25 10.35 -21.08
CA ARG A 94 -12.21 9.18 -21.95
C ARG A 94 -12.21 7.86 -21.18
N PHE A 95 -11.48 7.78 -20.06
CA PHE A 95 -11.31 6.56 -19.27
C PHE A 95 -12.22 6.54 -18.04
N GLY A 96 -12.08 7.51 -17.13
CA GLY A 96 -12.78 7.57 -15.84
C GLY A 96 -12.15 6.64 -14.78
N ARG A 97 -12.65 6.73 -13.55
CA ARG A 97 -12.14 5.99 -12.39
C ARG A 97 -12.34 4.49 -12.51
N LYS A 98 -13.57 4.07 -12.85
CA LYS A 98 -13.97 2.66 -12.98
C LYS A 98 -13.11 1.92 -14.01
N THR A 99 -12.93 2.49 -15.19
CA THR A 99 -12.14 1.86 -16.27
C THR A 99 -10.69 1.65 -15.85
N VAL A 100 -10.08 2.63 -15.18
CA VAL A 100 -8.70 2.54 -14.68
C VAL A 100 -8.56 1.46 -13.63
N LEU A 101 -9.53 1.32 -12.71
CA LEU A 101 -9.56 0.21 -11.74
C LEU A 101 -9.65 -1.15 -12.42
N LEU A 102 -10.50 -1.29 -13.45
CA LEU A 102 -10.65 -2.53 -14.22
C LEU A 102 -9.36 -2.91 -14.95
N ILE A 103 -8.68 -1.96 -15.59
CA ILE A 103 -7.37 -2.20 -16.23
C ILE A 103 -6.35 -2.65 -15.18
N GLY A 104 -6.32 -2.02 -14.01
CA GLY A 104 -5.43 -2.38 -12.93
C GLY A 104 -5.65 -3.81 -12.43
N LEU A 105 -6.89 -4.18 -12.14
CA LEU A 105 -7.24 -5.52 -11.65
C LEU A 105 -6.97 -6.61 -12.69
N THR A 106 -7.39 -6.41 -13.95
CA THR A 106 -7.18 -7.38 -15.02
C THR A 106 -5.70 -7.53 -15.37
N GLY A 107 -4.96 -6.42 -15.44
CA GLY A 107 -3.53 -6.45 -15.71
C GLY A 107 -2.73 -7.14 -14.61
N GLN A 108 -3.08 -6.94 -13.34
CA GLN A 108 -2.47 -7.69 -12.23
C GLN A 108 -2.82 -9.18 -12.29
N GLY A 109 -4.07 -9.55 -12.64
CA GLY A 109 -4.46 -10.93 -12.85
C GLY A 109 -3.61 -11.62 -13.92
N ILE A 110 -3.40 -10.95 -15.05
CA ILE A 110 -2.52 -11.43 -16.14
C ILE A 110 -1.07 -11.56 -15.64
N SER A 111 -0.57 -10.59 -14.88
CA SER A 111 0.77 -10.65 -14.28
C SER A 111 0.92 -11.86 -13.33
N CYS A 112 -0.08 -12.15 -12.50
CA CYS A 112 -0.07 -13.33 -11.64
C CYS A 112 0.03 -14.63 -12.44
N ILE A 113 -0.70 -14.76 -13.57
CA ILE A 113 -0.56 -15.91 -14.47
C ILE A 113 0.85 -15.98 -15.04
N GLY A 114 1.43 -14.88 -15.44
CA GLY A 114 2.82 -14.84 -15.94
C GLY A 114 3.83 -15.29 -14.90
N VAL A 115 3.69 -14.84 -13.65
CA VAL A 115 4.53 -15.31 -12.53
C VAL A 115 4.31 -16.79 -12.23
N ALA A 116 3.07 -17.29 -12.33
CA ALA A 116 2.72 -18.70 -12.12
C ALA A 116 3.54 -19.66 -12.99
N PHE A 117 3.74 -19.29 -14.26
CA PHE A 117 4.45 -20.13 -15.24
C PHE A 117 5.90 -19.71 -15.50
N SER A 118 6.44 -18.79 -14.69
CA SER A 118 7.85 -18.39 -14.76
C SER A 118 8.77 -19.56 -14.36
N ARG A 119 9.91 -19.66 -15.07
CA ARG A 119 10.97 -20.67 -14.84
C ARG A 119 12.33 -20.07 -14.54
N SER A 120 12.43 -18.76 -14.55
CA SER A 120 13.65 -18.03 -14.23
C SER A 120 13.31 -16.74 -13.49
N PHE A 121 14.28 -16.25 -12.73
CA PHE A 121 14.19 -14.96 -12.06
C PHE A 121 13.82 -13.82 -13.03
N THR A 122 14.49 -13.75 -14.18
CA THR A 122 14.26 -12.68 -15.17
C THR A 122 12.82 -12.65 -15.67
N VAL A 123 12.24 -13.81 -16.01
CA VAL A 123 10.84 -13.90 -16.47
C VAL A 123 9.87 -13.49 -15.35
N ALA A 124 10.11 -13.95 -14.12
CA ALA A 124 9.32 -13.56 -12.96
C ALA A 124 9.42 -12.04 -12.70
N ALA A 125 10.62 -11.47 -12.81
CA ALA A 125 10.87 -10.03 -12.64
C ALA A 125 10.17 -9.19 -13.72
N ILE A 126 10.16 -9.63 -14.98
CA ILE A 126 9.42 -8.95 -16.07
C ILE A 126 7.92 -8.92 -15.76
N TRP A 127 7.33 -10.07 -15.39
CA TRP A 127 5.91 -10.12 -15.04
C TRP A 127 5.58 -9.28 -13.80
N ARG A 128 6.45 -9.26 -12.80
CA ARG A 128 6.30 -8.40 -11.61
C ARG A 128 6.40 -6.91 -11.97
N CYS A 129 7.33 -6.54 -12.85
CA CYS A 129 7.44 -5.19 -13.38
C CYS A 129 6.15 -4.77 -14.11
N LEU A 130 5.65 -5.61 -15.01
CA LEU A 130 4.39 -5.37 -15.72
C LEU A 130 3.21 -5.26 -14.75
N GLY A 131 3.12 -6.15 -13.75
CA GLY A 131 2.08 -6.09 -12.72
C GLY A 131 2.11 -4.78 -11.92
N GLY A 132 3.31 -4.31 -11.54
CA GLY A 132 3.49 -3.01 -10.89
C GLY A 132 3.10 -1.84 -11.82
N ALA A 133 3.53 -1.91 -13.09
CA ALA A 133 3.26 -0.87 -14.08
C ALA A 133 1.76 -0.69 -14.38
N VAL A 134 0.97 -1.76 -14.37
CA VAL A 134 -0.49 -1.69 -14.57
C VAL A 134 -1.27 -1.47 -13.28
N ASN A 135 -0.61 -1.44 -12.12
CA ASN A 135 -1.29 -1.26 -10.83
C ASN A 135 -1.79 0.17 -10.63
N ALA A 136 -2.96 0.45 -11.15
CA ALA A 136 -3.67 1.72 -10.99
C ALA A 136 -4.58 1.78 -9.76
N THR A 137 -4.70 0.68 -8.99
CA THR A 137 -5.70 0.52 -7.94
C THR A 137 -5.48 1.46 -6.75
N VAL A 138 -4.23 1.79 -6.42
CA VAL A 138 -3.88 2.61 -5.24
C VAL A 138 -4.46 4.01 -5.33
N GLY A 139 -4.19 4.72 -6.43
CA GLY A 139 -4.70 6.06 -6.68
C GLY A 139 -6.20 6.05 -6.96
N GLY A 140 -6.64 5.18 -7.88
CA GLY A 140 -8.03 5.07 -8.30
C GLY A 140 -8.99 4.77 -7.14
N ALA A 141 -8.67 3.83 -6.25
CA ALA A 141 -9.52 3.52 -5.11
C ALA A 141 -9.60 4.68 -4.09
N ARG A 142 -8.48 5.38 -3.82
CA ARG A 142 -8.48 6.55 -2.91
C ARG A 142 -9.34 7.68 -3.42
N THR A 143 -9.20 8.05 -4.69
CA THR A 143 -9.98 9.14 -5.29
C THR A 143 -11.45 8.77 -5.41
N SER A 144 -11.78 7.54 -5.85
CA SER A 144 -13.16 7.06 -5.89
C SER A 144 -13.81 7.04 -4.49
N LEU A 145 -13.06 6.68 -3.44
CA LEU A 145 -13.54 6.70 -2.07
C LEU A 145 -13.83 8.14 -1.59
N ALA A 146 -12.95 9.08 -1.90
CA ALA A 146 -13.15 10.50 -1.59
C ALA A 146 -14.37 11.09 -2.31
N GLU A 147 -14.57 10.74 -3.59
CA GLU A 147 -15.68 11.21 -4.39
C GLU A 147 -17.03 10.55 -4.02
N SER A 148 -17.00 9.32 -3.50
CA SER A 148 -18.20 8.57 -3.09
C SER A 148 -18.76 8.99 -1.74
N THR A 149 -18.02 9.79 -0.95
CA THR A 149 -18.38 10.14 0.42
C THR A 149 -18.24 11.63 0.68
N GLU A 150 -19.12 12.18 1.54
CA GLU A 150 -19.02 13.57 1.98
C GLU A 150 -17.80 13.76 2.90
N LYS A 151 -17.22 14.96 2.89
CA LYS A 151 -16.02 15.30 3.68
C LYS A 151 -16.12 14.93 5.17
N ARG A 152 -17.32 15.05 5.75
CA ARG A 152 -17.58 14.71 7.17
C ARG A 152 -17.33 13.23 7.51
N TYR A 153 -17.43 12.32 6.51
CA TYR A 153 -17.22 10.87 6.71
C TYR A 153 -15.81 10.42 6.32
N HIS A 154 -14.98 11.27 5.69
CA HIS A 154 -13.67 10.89 5.16
C HIS A 154 -12.77 10.24 6.21
N SER A 155 -12.72 10.79 7.45
CA SER A 155 -11.89 10.23 8.52
C SER A 155 -12.18 8.76 8.84
N ARG A 156 -13.44 8.33 8.70
CA ARG A 156 -13.84 6.93 8.92
C ARG A 156 -13.73 6.07 7.66
N THR A 157 -14.16 6.58 6.51
CA THR A 157 -14.10 5.82 5.26
C THR A 157 -12.66 5.52 4.83
N PHE A 158 -11.71 6.42 5.05
CA PHE A 158 -10.31 6.15 4.76
C PHE A 158 -9.67 5.08 5.67
N LEU A 159 -10.24 4.78 6.85
CA LEU A 159 -9.79 3.66 7.69
C LEU A 159 -10.03 2.28 7.03
N ILE A 160 -10.88 2.21 6.03
CA ILE A 160 -11.15 0.98 5.28
C ILE A 160 -9.91 0.52 4.49
N LEU A 161 -9.07 1.45 4.03
CA LEU A 161 -7.87 1.11 3.27
C LEU A 161 -6.81 0.34 4.08
N PRO A 162 -6.41 0.82 5.29
CA PRO A 162 -5.55 0.02 6.17
C PRO A 162 -6.21 -1.27 6.66
N LEU A 163 -7.54 -1.27 6.83
CA LEU A 163 -8.27 -2.50 7.17
C LEU A 163 -8.15 -3.54 6.06
N ALA A 164 -8.33 -3.16 4.80
CA ALA A 164 -8.14 -4.04 3.64
C ALA A 164 -6.73 -4.64 3.61
N TRP A 165 -5.70 -3.83 3.93
CA TRP A 165 -4.32 -4.28 4.02
C TRP A 165 -4.14 -5.33 5.14
N ASN A 166 -4.66 -5.10 6.34
CA ASN A 166 -4.55 -6.04 7.46
C ASN A 166 -5.29 -7.36 7.17
N VAL A 167 -6.52 -7.29 6.61
CA VAL A 167 -7.29 -8.49 6.23
C VAL A 167 -6.55 -9.28 5.14
N ALA A 168 -5.97 -8.61 4.15
CA ALA A 168 -5.19 -9.23 3.10
C ALA A 168 -3.91 -9.92 3.63
N ASN A 169 -3.27 -9.34 4.65
CA ASN A 169 -2.11 -9.97 5.31
C ASN A 169 -2.46 -11.14 6.23
N ILE A 170 -3.75 -11.36 6.53
CA ILE A 170 -4.20 -12.62 7.15
C ILE A 170 -4.37 -13.70 6.08
N PHE A 171 -5.22 -13.43 5.10
CA PHE A 171 -5.65 -14.45 4.15
C PHE A 171 -4.64 -14.69 3.02
N GLY A 172 -3.91 -13.65 2.58
CA GLY A 172 -2.93 -13.78 1.49
C GLY A 172 -1.83 -14.79 1.79
N PRO A 173 -1.04 -14.62 2.85
CA PRO A 173 0.02 -15.56 3.19
C PRO A 173 -0.49 -16.95 3.57
N LEU A 174 -1.64 -17.03 4.25
CA LEU A 174 -2.26 -18.30 4.62
C LEU A 174 -2.61 -19.11 3.37
N VAL A 175 -3.35 -18.52 2.43
CA VAL A 175 -3.73 -19.15 1.17
C VAL A 175 -2.50 -19.39 0.30
N GLY A 176 -1.57 -18.45 0.23
CA GLY A 176 -0.32 -18.57 -0.51
C GLY A 176 0.52 -19.76 -0.05
N GLY A 177 0.71 -19.90 1.28
CA GLY A 177 1.46 -21.00 1.86
C GLY A 177 0.76 -22.36 1.74
N LEU A 178 -0.58 -22.39 1.89
CA LEU A 178 -1.34 -23.63 1.75
C LEU A 178 -1.39 -24.16 0.31
N LEU A 179 -1.51 -23.27 -0.68
CA LEU A 179 -1.62 -23.67 -2.09
C LEU A 179 -0.25 -23.87 -2.77
N ALA A 180 0.85 -23.43 -2.17
CA ALA A 180 2.17 -23.57 -2.74
C ALA A 180 2.64 -25.02 -2.66
N ASP A 181 3.27 -25.51 -3.73
CA ASP A 181 3.82 -26.86 -3.88
C ASP A 181 2.87 -27.98 -3.42
N PRO A 182 1.69 -28.10 -4.05
CA PRO A 182 0.66 -29.03 -3.59
C PRO A 182 1.06 -30.50 -3.70
N VAL A 183 2.01 -30.84 -4.58
CA VAL A 183 2.49 -32.24 -4.73
C VAL A 183 3.30 -32.64 -3.50
N THR A 184 4.17 -31.77 -3.01
CA THR A 184 5.00 -32.05 -1.82
C THR A 184 4.21 -31.91 -0.52
N ASN A 185 3.35 -30.89 -0.43
CA ASN A 185 2.58 -30.63 0.79
C ASN A 185 1.38 -31.58 0.97
N TYR A 186 0.79 -32.06 -0.13
CA TYR A 186 -0.40 -32.92 -0.11
C TYR A 186 -0.23 -34.15 -1.02
N PRO A 187 0.76 -35.04 -0.75
CA PRO A 187 1.09 -36.18 -1.62
C PRO A 187 -0.08 -37.14 -1.77
N GLY A 188 -0.95 -37.29 -0.76
CA GLY A 188 -2.14 -38.11 -0.82
C GLY A 188 -3.22 -37.64 -1.80
N LEU A 189 -3.19 -36.33 -2.20
CA LEU A 189 -4.14 -35.75 -3.14
C LEU A 189 -3.55 -35.63 -4.56
N PHE A 190 -2.29 -35.23 -4.70
CA PHE A 190 -1.67 -34.83 -5.97
C PHE A 190 -0.43 -35.65 -6.34
N GLY A 191 0.07 -36.51 -5.44
CA GLY A 191 1.23 -37.38 -5.67
C GLY A 191 0.95 -38.55 -6.62
N VAL A 192 1.96 -39.40 -6.86
CA VAL A 192 1.82 -40.61 -7.64
C VAL A 192 0.90 -41.61 -6.90
N GLY A 193 -0.08 -42.15 -7.59
CA GLY A 193 -1.05 -43.09 -7.01
C GLY A 193 -2.17 -42.41 -6.17
N SER A 194 -2.23 -41.07 -6.15
CA SER A 194 -3.21 -40.32 -5.37
C SER A 194 -4.54 -40.09 -6.10
N THR A 195 -5.53 -39.52 -5.38
CA THR A 195 -6.90 -39.30 -5.87
C THR A 195 -6.95 -38.48 -7.17
N PHE A 196 -6.11 -37.46 -7.32
CA PHE A 196 -6.04 -36.61 -8.52
C PHE A 196 -4.81 -36.84 -9.36
N GLY A 197 -3.79 -37.57 -8.83
CA GLY A 197 -2.50 -37.74 -9.48
C GLY A 197 -2.43 -38.95 -10.43
N GLY A 198 -3.31 -39.94 -10.26
CA GLY A 198 -3.25 -41.19 -11.05
C GLY A 198 -1.88 -41.85 -10.98
N ALA A 199 -1.57 -42.70 -11.96
CA ALA A 199 -0.31 -43.49 -11.98
C ALA A 199 0.99 -42.66 -12.10
N SER A 200 0.93 -41.42 -12.60
CA SER A 200 2.11 -40.60 -12.87
C SER A 200 2.20 -39.29 -12.07
N GLY A 201 1.27 -39.05 -11.14
CA GLY A 201 1.12 -37.77 -10.46
C GLY A 201 0.62 -36.63 -11.39
N VAL A 202 0.34 -35.46 -10.84
CA VAL A 202 -0.09 -34.29 -11.62
C VAL A 202 1.13 -33.60 -12.22
N LYS A 203 1.55 -34.01 -13.43
CA LYS A 203 2.79 -33.56 -14.10
C LYS A 203 2.95 -32.04 -14.21
N TRP A 204 1.87 -31.28 -14.46
CA TRP A 204 1.97 -29.85 -14.58
C TRP A 204 2.24 -29.16 -13.23
N LEU A 205 1.71 -29.67 -12.11
CA LEU A 205 2.00 -29.21 -10.76
C LEU A 205 3.45 -29.49 -10.36
N THR A 206 3.98 -30.67 -10.72
CA THR A 206 5.40 -30.98 -10.49
C THR A 206 6.30 -30.03 -11.29
N ARG A 207 5.88 -29.62 -12.50
CA ARG A 207 6.64 -28.71 -13.36
C ARG A 207 6.54 -27.25 -12.89
N PHE A 208 5.43 -26.85 -12.29
CA PHE A 208 5.14 -25.50 -11.82
C PHE A 208 4.55 -25.54 -10.39
N PRO A 209 5.36 -25.85 -9.37
CA PRO A 209 4.85 -26.07 -8.01
C PRO A 209 4.21 -24.83 -7.39
N TYR A 210 4.59 -23.63 -7.84
CA TYR A 210 4.05 -22.35 -7.35
C TYR A 210 3.01 -21.73 -8.29
N ALA A 211 2.49 -22.49 -9.25
CA ALA A 211 1.45 -21.98 -10.14
C ALA A 211 0.11 -21.85 -9.42
N THR A 212 -0.24 -22.79 -8.55
CA THR A 212 -1.55 -22.86 -7.89
C THR A 212 -1.89 -21.59 -7.10
N PRO A 213 -1.05 -21.06 -6.20
CA PRO A 213 -1.38 -19.83 -5.46
C PRO A 213 -1.45 -18.61 -6.38
N ASN A 214 -0.59 -18.52 -7.40
CA ASN A 214 -0.64 -17.41 -8.35
C ASN A 214 -1.90 -17.45 -9.22
N MET A 215 -2.33 -18.63 -9.68
CA MET A 215 -3.58 -18.79 -10.44
C MET A 215 -4.80 -18.49 -9.58
N PHE A 216 -4.78 -18.87 -8.31
CA PHE A 216 -5.85 -18.52 -7.37
C PHE A 216 -5.92 -16.99 -7.18
N CYS A 217 -4.79 -16.31 -7.01
CA CYS A 217 -4.75 -14.84 -6.97
C CYS A 217 -5.29 -14.21 -8.26
N ALA A 218 -4.93 -14.75 -9.43
CA ALA A 218 -5.46 -14.29 -10.71
C ALA A 218 -6.99 -14.46 -10.79
N LEU A 219 -7.50 -15.62 -10.35
CA LEU A 219 -8.94 -15.88 -10.30
C LEU A 219 -9.68 -14.87 -9.42
N VAL A 220 -9.16 -14.59 -8.23
CA VAL A 220 -9.76 -13.61 -7.30
C VAL A 220 -9.71 -12.20 -7.89
N LEU A 221 -8.61 -11.82 -8.55
CA LEU A 221 -8.49 -10.52 -9.23
C LEU A 221 -9.48 -10.38 -10.39
N PHE A 222 -9.65 -11.40 -11.22
CA PHE A 222 -10.63 -11.37 -12.31
C PHE A 222 -12.07 -11.40 -11.79
N ALA A 223 -12.35 -12.15 -10.73
CA ALA A 223 -13.66 -12.16 -10.09
C ALA A 223 -14.01 -10.78 -9.53
N ASP A 224 -13.06 -10.11 -8.87
CA ASP A 224 -13.26 -8.74 -8.40
C ASP A 224 -13.40 -7.75 -9.57
N ALA A 225 -12.63 -7.91 -10.66
CA ALA A 225 -12.80 -7.08 -11.85
C ALA A 225 -14.21 -7.22 -12.44
N VAL A 226 -14.80 -8.43 -12.49
CA VAL A 226 -16.18 -8.64 -12.91
C VAL A 226 -17.15 -7.99 -11.93
N LEU A 227 -16.92 -8.13 -10.62
CA LEU A 227 -17.74 -7.50 -9.58
C LEU A 227 -17.73 -5.96 -9.70
N ILE A 228 -16.56 -5.36 -9.91
CA ILE A 228 -16.41 -3.92 -10.11
C ILE A 228 -17.07 -3.48 -11.43
N TRP A 229 -16.90 -4.26 -12.50
CA TRP A 229 -17.51 -3.95 -13.79
C TRP A 229 -19.04 -3.93 -13.72
N THR A 230 -19.64 -4.86 -12.97
CA THR A 230 -21.09 -5.02 -12.87
C THR A 230 -21.73 -4.13 -11.80
N CYS A 231 -21.02 -3.79 -10.70
CA CYS A 231 -21.65 -3.18 -9.52
C CYS A 231 -21.10 -1.79 -9.14
N LEU A 232 -19.86 -1.44 -9.52
CA LEU A 232 -19.30 -0.14 -9.19
C LEU A 232 -19.85 0.93 -10.13
N ARG A 233 -20.36 2.03 -9.57
CA ARG A 233 -20.75 3.21 -10.33
C ARG A 233 -19.56 4.12 -10.57
N GLU A 234 -19.50 4.75 -11.75
CA GLU A 234 -18.48 5.75 -12.05
C GLU A 234 -18.61 6.96 -11.10
N THR A 235 -17.49 7.39 -10.52
CA THR A 235 -17.47 8.49 -9.55
C THR A 235 -17.04 9.82 -10.17
N LEU A 236 -16.36 9.79 -11.33
CA LEU A 236 -15.91 10.98 -12.02
C LEU A 236 -17.11 11.82 -12.49
N ALA A 237 -17.20 13.08 -12.03
CA ALA A 237 -18.34 13.97 -12.27
C ALA A 237 -18.69 14.10 -13.77
N SER A 238 -17.70 14.19 -14.66
CA SER A 238 -17.88 14.30 -16.12
C SER A 238 -18.45 13.04 -16.78
N ARG A 239 -18.38 11.88 -16.10
CA ARG A 239 -18.87 10.57 -16.61
C ARG A 239 -19.98 9.95 -15.77
N LYS A 240 -20.38 10.58 -14.71
CA LYS A 240 -21.39 10.05 -13.76
C LYS A 240 -22.71 9.64 -14.45
N PHE A 241 -23.08 10.33 -15.52
CA PHE A 241 -24.30 10.07 -16.30
C PHE A 241 -24.03 9.35 -17.63
N SER A 242 -22.79 8.89 -17.88
CA SER A 242 -22.50 8.14 -19.09
C SER A 242 -23.06 6.72 -19.00
N ARG A 243 -23.45 6.17 -20.14
CA ARG A 243 -23.96 4.80 -20.25
C ARG A 243 -22.93 3.79 -19.76
N ASP A 244 -23.30 2.96 -18.76
CA ASP A 244 -22.46 1.93 -18.19
C ASP A 244 -22.97 0.53 -18.55
N ARG A 245 -22.35 -0.05 -19.60
CA ARG A 245 -22.73 -1.38 -20.11
C ARG A 245 -22.63 -2.48 -19.06
N GLY A 246 -21.69 -2.38 -18.09
CA GLY A 246 -21.54 -3.39 -17.05
C GLY A 246 -22.74 -3.44 -16.12
N ILE A 247 -23.21 -2.26 -15.68
CA ILE A 247 -24.40 -2.14 -14.82
C ILE A 247 -25.66 -2.57 -15.57
N GLU A 248 -25.81 -2.14 -16.85
CA GLU A 248 -26.96 -2.56 -17.67
C GLU A 248 -27.05 -4.10 -17.81
N ILE A 249 -25.93 -4.77 -18.08
CA ILE A 249 -25.89 -6.23 -18.19
C ILE A 249 -26.21 -6.88 -16.83
N ALA A 250 -25.70 -6.34 -15.72
CA ALA A 250 -26.01 -6.84 -14.38
C ALA A 250 -27.51 -6.71 -14.05
N GLU A 251 -28.15 -5.60 -14.41
CA GLU A 251 -29.58 -5.39 -14.25
C GLU A 251 -30.41 -6.38 -15.07
N ILE A 252 -30.02 -6.63 -16.35
CA ILE A 252 -30.67 -7.63 -17.19
C ILE A 252 -30.55 -9.05 -16.60
N ILE A 253 -29.33 -9.40 -16.10
CA ILE A 253 -29.09 -10.70 -15.49
C ILE A 253 -29.93 -10.83 -14.21
N ARG A 254 -29.93 -9.81 -13.36
CA ARG A 254 -30.74 -9.78 -12.14
C ARG A 254 -32.24 -9.96 -12.45
N TYR A 255 -32.76 -9.20 -13.40
CA TYR A 255 -34.15 -9.34 -13.84
C TYR A 255 -34.46 -10.76 -14.31
N LYS A 256 -33.56 -11.40 -15.10
CA LYS A 256 -33.76 -12.78 -15.55
C LYS A 256 -33.73 -13.77 -14.39
N ILE A 257 -32.80 -13.60 -13.44
CA ILE A 257 -32.69 -14.46 -12.24
C ILE A 257 -33.95 -14.29 -11.37
N ASP A 258 -34.34 -13.06 -11.09
CA ASP A 258 -35.55 -12.77 -10.30
C ASP A 258 -36.77 -13.42 -10.95
N ARG A 259 -36.91 -13.28 -12.27
CA ARG A 259 -38.01 -13.92 -13.03
C ARG A 259 -37.98 -15.46 -12.95
N LEU A 260 -36.78 -16.08 -13.00
CA LEU A 260 -36.61 -17.52 -12.87
C LEU A 260 -36.92 -18.00 -11.46
N VAL A 261 -36.44 -17.30 -10.44
CA VAL A 261 -36.69 -17.60 -9.02
C VAL A 261 -38.18 -17.44 -8.68
N PHE A 262 -38.77 -16.30 -9.03
CA PHE A 262 -40.21 -16.06 -8.75
C PHE A 262 -41.12 -17.03 -9.52
N ARG A 263 -40.75 -17.38 -10.76
CA ARG A 263 -41.49 -18.41 -11.52
C ARG A 263 -41.42 -19.79 -10.85
N LYS A 264 -40.27 -20.13 -10.23
CA LYS A 264 -40.06 -21.40 -9.53
C LYS A 264 -40.83 -21.46 -8.20
N PHE A 265 -41.07 -20.31 -7.54
CA PHE A 265 -41.81 -20.20 -6.29
C PHE A 265 -43.30 -19.86 -6.48
N GLY A 266 -43.83 -19.85 -7.72
CA GLY A 266 -45.25 -19.68 -8.02
C GLY A 266 -45.81 -18.25 -7.83
N TYR A 267 -44.95 -17.24 -7.61
CA TYR A 267 -45.33 -15.84 -7.55
C TYR A 267 -45.36 -15.25 -8.97
N SER A 268 -46.55 -14.82 -9.44
CA SER A 268 -46.62 -13.97 -10.63
C SER A 268 -46.18 -12.55 -10.25
N LEU A 269 -45.16 -12.03 -10.92
CA LEU A 269 -44.86 -10.60 -10.86
C LEU A 269 -46.11 -9.87 -11.36
N VAL A 270 -46.78 -9.13 -10.47
CA VAL A 270 -47.79 -8.15 -10.87
C VAL A 270 -47.03 -7.11 -11.68
N SER A 271 -47.27 -7.11 -12.99
CA SER A 271 -46.79 -6.07 -13.89
C SER A 271 -47.50 -4.79 -13.47
N GLU A 272 -46.81 -3.90 -12.78
CA GLU A 272 -47.20 -2.49 -12.70
C GLU A 272 -46.95 -1.83 -14.07
N THR A 273 -47.67 -2.28 -15.07
CA THR A 273 -47.87 -1.59 -16.33
C THR A 273 -49.38 -1.51 -16.56
N GLY A 274 -50.01 -0.78 -15.69
CA GLY A 274 -51.17 -0.02 -16.13
C GLY A 274 -50.63 1.32 -16.66
N PRO A 275 -51.04 1.77 -17.82
CA PRO A 275 -50.95 3.18 -18.10
C PRO A 275 -52.02 3.83 -17.22
N ASP A 276 -51.61 4.24 -16.03
CA ASP A 276 -52.39 5.23 -15.32
C ASP A 276 -52.34 6.48 -16.19
N THR A 277 -53.43 6.68 -16.89
CA THR A 277 -53.92 7.97 -17.33
C THR A 277 -54.13 8.79 -16.05
N VAL A 278 -53.04 9.26 -15.47
CA VAL A 278 -53.03 10.31 -14.48
C VAL A 278 -52.82 11.58 -15.27
N GLU A 279 -53.95 12.14 -15.62
CA GLU A 279 -54.25 13.56 -15.48
C GLU A 279 -53.18 14.49 -16.12
N ASP A 280 -53.42 14.74 -17.40
CA ASP A 280 -52.92 15.96 -18.11
C ASP A 280 -53.42 17.26 -17.45
N ASP A 281 -54.25 17.20 -16.41
CA ASP A 281 -54.81 18.37 -15.72
C ASP A 281 -53.84 19.03 -14.73
N GLU A 282 -52.88 18.32 -14.12
CA GLU A 282 -51.91 18.98 -13.22
C GLU A 282 -50.78 19.67 -13.96
N ILE A 283 -50.45 19.24 -15.19
CA ILE A 283 -49.41 19.92 -15.99
C ILE A 283 -49.94 21.22 -16.59
N GLN A 284 -51.23 21.29 -16.89
CA GLN A 284 -51.88 22.54 -17.32
C GLN A 284 -52.05 23.54 -16.19
N ALA A 285 -52.30 23.09 -14.95
CA ALA A 285 -52.40 23.98 -13.79
C ALA A 285 -51.05 24.64 -13.45
N SER A 286 -49.96 23.89 -13.55
CA SER A 286 -48.60 24.43 -13.31
C SER A 286 -48.15 25.39 -14.42
N SER A 287 -48.53 25.16 -15.68
CA SER A 287 -48.16 26.06 -16.79
C SER A 287 -48.98 27.35 -16.78
N THR A 288 -50.24 27.32 -16.28
CA THR A 288 -51.08 28.49 -16.15
C THR A 288 -50.64 29.40 -14.98
N GLN A 289 -50.08 28.83 -13.89
CA GLN A 289 -49.48 29.62 -12.80
C GLN A 289 -48.18 30.29 -13.20
N LEU A 290 -47.38 29.70 -14.07
CA LEU A 290 -46.17 30.33 -14.58
C LEU A 290 -46.48 31.45 -15.61
N ALA A 291 -47.57 31.32 -16.34
CA ALA A 291 -48.00 32.38 -17.29
C ALA A 291 -48.63 33.59 -16.60
N SER A 292 -49.26 33.44 -15.42
CA SER A 292 -49.83 34.53 -14.67
C SER A 292 -48.80 35.35 -13.87
N LEU A 293 -47.59 34.83 -13.68
CA LEU A 293 -46.47 35.51 -13.04
C LEU A 293 -45.62 36.37 -14.03
N SER A 294 -45.91 36.32 -15.32
CA SER A 294 -45.17 37.08 -16.34
C SER A 294 -45.85 38.37 -16.79
N THR A 295 -47.05 38.69 -16.28
CA THR A 295 -47.84 39.87 -16.73
C THR A 295 -48.01 41.00 -15.72
N THR A 296 -47.27 40.99 -14.61
CA THR A 296 -47.16 42.13 -13.71
C THR A 296 -45.73 42.70 -13.75
N LYS A 297 -45.38 43.29 -14.90
CA LYS A 297 -44.24 44.16 -15.04
C LYS A 297 -44.75 45.53 -15.45
N ASP A 298 -44.62 46.42 -14.53
CA ASP A 298 -44.44 47.87 -14.65
C ASP A 298 -45.16 48.58 -13.53
N LYS A 299 -44.42 48.91 -12.50
CA LYS A 299 -44.41 50.15 -11.71
C LYS A 299 -43.87 49.81 -10.32
N ASP A 300 -42.67 50.21 -10.14
CA ASP A 300 -41.99 50.69 -8.96
C ASP A 300 -40.53 50.21 -9.00
N ALA A 301 -39.76 50.91 -9.83
CA ALA A 301 -38.30 50.83 -9.86
C ALA A 301 -37.79 51.99 -8.98
N GLU A 302 -37.44 51.67 -7.73
CA GLU A 302 -36.46 52.48 -6.96
C GLU A 302 -35.80 51.60 -5.90
N ASP A 303 -34.46 51.57 -5.97
CA ASP A 303 -33.53 51.21 -4.91
C ASP A 303 -33.48 49.75 -4.36
N LEU A 304 -32.86 48.84 -5.17
CA LEU A 304 -32.13 47.68 -4.60
C LEU A 304 -30.71 47.62 -5.19
N PRO A 305 -29.67 47.53 -4.34
CA PRO A 305 -28.30 47.52 -4.83
C PRO A 305 -27.99 46.25 -5.60
N ASN A 306 -27.36 46.45 -6.72
CA ASN A 306 -26.96 45.61 -7.80
C ASN A 306 -26.30 44.29 -7.37
N SER A 307 -27.07 43.18 -7.22
CA SER A 307 -26.56 41.84 -6.93
C SER A 307 -25.74 41.19 -8.07
N LYS A 308 -25.59 41.90 -9.19
CA LYS A 308 -24.76 41.45 -10.33
C LYS A 308 -23.27 41.78 -10.19
N GLN A 309 -22.87 42.60 -9.20
CA GLN A 309 -21.46 42.90 -8.90
C GLN A 309 -20.79 41.92 -7.93
N GLN A 310 -21.54 41.06 -7.23
CA GLN A 310 -20.96 40.05 -6.33
C GLN A 310 -20.51 38.77 -7.01
N GLN A 311 -20.81 38.55 -8.28
CA GLN A 311 -20.35 37.36 -9.04
C GLN A 311 -19.08 37.61 -9.87
N GLN A 312 -18.49 38.80 -9.87
CA GLN A 312 -17.29 39.11 -10.67
C GLN A 312 -16.00 39.28 -9.86
N HIS A 313 -16.03 39.17 -8.54
CA HIS A 313 -14.81 38.94 -7.78
C HIS A 313 -14.64 37.41 -7.50
N ALA A 314 -14.54 36.60 -8.55
CA ALA A 314 -13.69 35.45 -8.50
C ALA A 314 -12.28 36.01 -8.26
N ILE A 315 -11.88 36.08 -6.99
CA ILE A 315 -10.51 36.39 -6.59
C ILE A 315 -9.64 35.42 -7.38
N ALA A 316 -8.90 35.93 -8.36
CA ALA A 316 -7.92 35.12 -9.09
C ALA A 316 -7.08 34.41 -8.03
N ALA A 317 -7.10 33.09 -8.04
CA ALA A 317 -6.33 32.30 -7.08
C ALA A 317 -4.89 32.83 -7.15
N PRO A 318 -4.29 33.23 -6.03
CA PRO A 318 -2.96 33.79 -6.03
C PRO A 318 -2.02 32.82 -6.76
N PRO A 319 -1.06 33.30 -7.58
CA PRO A 319 -0.19 32.45 -8.38
C PRO A 319 0.49 31.43 -7.47
N THR A 320 0.45 30.15 -7.87
CA THR A 320 1.10 29.07 -7.14
C THR A 320 2.59 29.37 -7.02
N PRO A 321 3.15 29.44 -5.81
CA PRO A 321 4.56 29.75 -5.63
C PRO A 321 5.44 28.70 -6.36
N PRO A 322 6.63 29.06 -6.85
CA PRO A 322 7.54 28.15 -7.53
C PRO A 322 7.90 26.97 -6.65
N PHE A 323 8.15 25.79 -7.26
CA PHE A 323 8.41 24.52 -6.60
C PHE A 323 9.51 24.58 -5.52
N TYR A 324 10.57 25.38 -5.72
CA TYR A 324 11.68 25.49 -4.78
C TYR A 324 11.28 26.11 -3.43
N HIS A 325 10.21 26.88 -3.35
CA HIS A 325 9.69 27.38 -2.07
C HIS A 325 9.07 26.26 -1.20
N ALA A 326 8.76 25.10 -1.79
CA ALA A 326 8.33 23.94 -1.03
C ALA A 326 9.50 23.24 -0.33
N LEU A 327 10.74 23.42 -0.80
CA LEU A 327 11.95 22.75 -0.28
C LEU A 327 12.53 23.48 0.93
N THR A 328 11.74 23.68 1.97
CA THR A 328 12.24 24.23 3.24
C THR A 328 13.01 23.15 4.01
N PRO A 329 13.97 23.52 4.89
CA PRO A 329 14.67 22.58 5.76
C PRO A 329 13.72 21.65 6.52
N ASN A 330 12.65 22.19 7.05
CA ASN A 330 11.63 21.41 7.78
C ASN A 330 10.96 20.36 6.87
N VAL A 331 10.60 20.71 5.64
CA VAL A 331 10.03 19.76 4.66
C VAL A 331 11.05 18.67 4.33
N LEU A 332 12.32 18.99 4.10
CA LEU A 332 13.38 18.04 3.81
C LEU A 332 13.58 17.06 4.97
N MET A 333 13.59 17.54 6.22
CA MET A 333 13.68 16.69 7.42
C MET A 333 12.50 15.73 7.54
N VAL A 334 11.28 16.22 7.30
CA VAL A 334 10.09 15.38 7.31
C VAL A 334 10.14 14.34 6.19
N LEU A 335 10.59 14.71 4.99
CA LEU A 335 10.75 13.76 3.88
C LEU A 335 11.83 12.71 4.19
N ALA A 336 12.95 13.08 4.82
CA ALA A 336 13.97 12.15 5.27
C ALA A 336 13.43 11.17 6.34
N THR A 337 12.62 11.67 7.29
CA THR A 337 11.95 10.81 8.28
C THR A 337 11.01 9.82 7.61
N VAL A 338 10.20 10.26 6.63
CA VAL A 338 9.30 9.39 5.86
C VAL A 338 10.09 8.38 5.03
N ALA A 339 11.18 8.81 4.39
CA ALA A 339 12.09 7.95 3.63
C ALA A 339 12.62 6.80 4.47
N ALA A 340 13.24 7.12 5.61
CA ALA A 340 13.83 6.12 6.48
C ALA A 340 12.77 5.20 7.11
N MET A 341 11.57 5.73 7.41
CA MET A 341 10.46 4.96 7.92
C MET A 341 9.93 3.95 6.89
N ASP A 342 9.75 4.36 5.63
CA ASP A 342 9.29 3.45 4.57
C ASP A 342 10.38 2.44 4.16
N PHE A 343 11.66 2.85 4.20
CA PHE A 343 12.81 1.97 4.00
C PHE A 343 12.81 0.82 5.01
N GLN A 344 12.76 1.12 6.30
CA GLN A 344 12.79 0.11 7.35
C GLN A 344 11.55 -0.79 7.35
N MET A 345 10.37 -0.25 7.03
CA MET A 345 9.14 -1.04 6.94
C MET A 345 9.17 -2.01 5.75
N GLY A 346 9.66 -1.55 4.60
CA GLY A 346 9.90 -2.39 3.42
C GLY A 346 10.96 -3.46 3.69
N GLY A 347 12.08 -3.06 4.31
CA GLY A 347 13.16 -3.94 4.73
C GLY A 347 12.70 -5.02 5.71
N PHE A 348 11.93 -4.66 6.74
CA PHE A 348 11.36 -5.64 7.67
C PHE A 348 10.51 -6.68 6.96
N THR A 349 9.62 -6.26 6.07
CA THR A 349 8.74 -7.18 5.35
C THR A 349 9.54 -8.22 4.56
N GLN A 350 10.62 -7.79 3.92
CA GLN A 350 11.53 -8.68 3.18
C GLN A 350 12.32 -9.60 4.11
N LEU A 351 12.96 -9.04 5.14
CA LEU A 351 13.74 -9.81 6.11
C LEU A 351 12.90 -10.86 6.83
N TRP A 352 11.70 -10.49 7.24
CA TRP A 352 10.81 -11.39 7.94
C TRP A 352 10.51 -12.64 7.11
N THR A 353 10.14 -12.45 5.84
CA THR A 353 9.83 -13.55 4.93
C THR A 353 11.02 -14.45 4.68
N VAL A 354 12.19 -13.85 4.40
CA VAL A 354 13.42 -14.60 4.11
C VAL A 354 13.92 -15.33 5.34
N PHE A 355 13.88 -14.71 6.52
CA PHE A 355 14.29 -15.31 7.79
C PHE A 355 13.43 -16.52 8.16
N LEU A 356 12.12 -16.48 7.92
CA LEU A 356 11.23 -17.62 8.13
C LEU A 356 11.55 -18.77 7.16
N SER A 357 12.05 -18.47 5.96
CA SER A 357 12.23 -19.43 4.84
C SER A 357 13.64 -20.02 4.75
N SER A 358 14.68 -19.24 5.11
CA SER A 358 16.08 -19.65 4.96
C SER A 358 16.45 -20.84 5.85
N ALA A 359 17.48 -21.57 5.40
CA ALA A 359 17.91 -22.81 6.04
C ALA A 359 18.29 -22.63 7.52
N ARG A 360 18.04 -23.68 8.28
CA ARG A 360 18.47 -23.75 9.69
C ARG A 360 19.98 -23.91 9.76
N ARG A 361 20.53 -23.50 10.88
CA ARG A 361 21.91 -23.74 11.21
C ARG A 361 22.24 -25.22 11.31
N THR A 362 23.37 -25.64 10.74
CA THR A 362 23.91 -26.98 10.84
C THR A 362 24.52 -27.26 12.22
N ASP A 363 24.70 -28.54 12.59
CA ASP A 363 25.31 -28.91 13.87
C ASP A 363 26.79 -28.49 13.97
N ALA A 364 27.50 -28.45 12.83
CA ALA A 364 28.86 -27.94 12.76
C ALA A 364 28.94 -26.41 13.09
N GLU A 365 27.96 -25.63 12.67
CA GLU A 365 27.88 -24.19 12.95
C GLU A 365 27.42 -23.89 14.39
N ARG A 366 26.84 -24.87 15.10
CA ARG A 366 26.49 -24.72 16.52
C ARG A 366 27.70 -24.55 17.42
N SER A 367 28.83 -25.14 17.08
CA SER A 367 30.08 -25.04 17.84
C SER A 367 30.75 -23.68 17.76
N THR A 368 30.36 -22.84 16.77
CA THR A 368 30.96 -21.53 16.51
C THR A 368 30.15 -20.34 17.06
N ILE A 369 29.11 -20.60 17.89
CA ILE A 369 28.31 -19.52 18.46
C ILE A 369 29.11 -18.71 19.45
N ALA A 370 29.21 -17.39 19.19
CA ALA A 370 29.70 -16.41 20.13
C ALA A 370 28.66 -15.30 20.31
N LEU A 371 27.82 -15.47 21.30
CA LEU A 371 26.82 -14.46 21.65
C LEU A 371 27.50 -13.16 22.10
N PRO A 372 26.90 -11.99 21.81
CA PRO A 372 25.56 -11.80 21.27
C PRO A 372 25.46 -11.72 19.74
N PHE A 373 26.60 -11.67 19.00
CA PHE A 373 26.56 -11.29 17.58
C PHE A 373 26.81 -12.44 16.60
N TYR A 374 27.64 -13.40 16.94
CA TYR A 374 28.02 -14.50 16.04
C TYR A 374 27.09 -15.70 16.18
N PHE A 375 26.06 -15.74 15.38
CA PHE A 375 25.17 -16.89 15.18
C PHE A 375 24.49 -16.78 13.82
N THR A 376 24.21 -17.92 13.18
CA THR A 376 23.65 -17.99 11.84
C THR A 376 22.43 -18.90 11.78
N GLY A 377 21.73 -18.91 10.65
CA GLY A 377 20.61 -19.76 10.34
C GLY A 377 19.26 -19.08 10.48
N GLY A 378 18.37 -19.41 9.52
CA GLY A 378 16.96 -19.05 9.55
C GLY A 378 16.09 -20.06 10.31
N LEU A 379 14.77 -19.95 10.15
CA LEU A 379 13.82 -20.86 10.82
C LEU A 379 13.45 -22.09 9.97
N GLN A 380 13.65 -22.04 8.66
CA GLN A 380 13.33 -23.12 7.70
C GLN A 380 11.91 -23.69 7.88
N PHE A 381 10.94 -22.79 8.00
CA PHE A 381 9.55 -23.20 8.14
C PHE A 381 9.00 -23.78 6.84
N SER A 382 8.10 -24.74 6.95
CA SER A 382 7.31 -25.21 5.82
C SER A 382 6.40 -24.10 5.28
N LEU A 383 6.03 -24.17 4.01
CA LEU A 383 5.20 -23.16 3.36
C LEU A 383 3.90 -22.84 4.11
N PRO A 384 3.12 -23.85 4.60
CA PRO A 384 1.95 -23.55 5.42
C PRO A 384 2.28 -22.84 6.74
N THR A 385 3.39 -23.19 7.38
CA THR A 385 3.84 -22.56 8.64
C THR A 385 4.27 -21.10 8.42
N ILE A 386 4.92 -20.79 7.30
CA ILE A 386 5.24 -19.42 6.91
C ILE A 386 3.95 -18.62 6.71
N GLY A 387 2.99 -19.20 5.97
CA GLY A 387 1.67 -18.57 5.78
C GLY A 387 1.00 -18.24 7.11
N LEU A 388 1.04 -19.15 8.08
CA LEU A 388 0.51 -18.94 9.43
C LEU A 388 1.28 -17.83 10.18
N ALA A 389 2.61 -17.88 10.21
CA ALA A 389 3.44 -16.89 10.89
C ALA A 389 3.25 -15.47 10.32
N MET A 390 3.10 -15.35 9.01
CA MET A 390 2.81 -14.08 8.34
C MET A 390 1.37 -13.59 8.61
N SER A 391 0.40 -14.49 8.74
CA SER A 391 -0.99 -14.14 9.04
C SER A 391 -1.15 -13.50 10.42
N ILE A 392 -0.26 -13.81 11.38
CA ILE A 392 -0.24 -13.19 12.70
C ILE A 392 -0.07 -11.66 12.59
N LEU A 393 0.73 -11.17 11.61
CA LEU A 393 0.91 -9.73 11.37
C LEU A 393 -0.42 -9.02 11.07
N GLY A 394 -1.25 -9.63 10.21
CA GLY A 394 -2.57 -9.06 9.87
C GLY A 394 -3.55 -9.12 11.05
N PHE A 395 -3.59 -10.27 11.76
CA PHE A 395 -4.48 -10.46 12.92
C PHE A 395 -4.16 -9.49 14.05
N VAL A 396 -2.90 -9.41 14.44
CA VAL A 396 -2.41 -8.43 15.44
C VAL A 396 -2.70 -7.00 14.96
N GLY A 397 -2.53 -6.73 13.65
CA GLY A 397 -2.81 -5.43 13.05
C GLY A 397 -4.25 -4.98 13.24
N ILE A 398 -5.23 -5.87 13.01
CA ILE A 398 -6.66 -5.55 13.21
C ILE A 398 -6.94 -5.27 14.69
N ILE A 399 -6.47 -6.13 15.59
CA ILE A 399 -6.68 -5.95 17.03
C ILE A 399 -6.11 -4.61 17.50
N LEU A 400 -4.85 -4.31 17.19
CA LEU A 400 -4.20 -3.08 17.62
C LEU A 400 -4.82 -1.83 16.98
N GLN A 401 -5.24 -1.91 15.72
CA GLN A 401 -5.89 -0.81 15.03
C GLN A 401 -7.27 -0.48 15.62
N LEU A 402 -8.03 -1.47 16.08
CA LEU A 402 -9.37 -1.27 16.62
C LEU A 402 -9.38 -0.97 18.13
N THR A 403 -8.42 -1.50 18.88
CA THR A 403 -8.38 -1.40 20.35
C THR A 403 -7.34 -0.40 20.84
N LEU A 404 -6.08 -0.56 20.43
CA LEU A 404 -4.97 0.24 20.95
C LEU A 404 -4.93 1.65 20.36
N TYR A 405 -5.06 1.76 19.04
CA TYR A 405 -4.91 3.04 18.34
C TYR A 405 -5.89 4.13 18.83
N PRO A 406 -7.21 3.89 18.93
CA PRO A 406 -8.14 4.91 19.39
C PRO A 406 -7.86 5.36 20.84
N ASN A 407 -7.59 4.40 21.72
CA ASN A 407 -7.39 4.67 23.14
C ASN A 407 -6.10 5.46 23.42
N VAL A 408 -5.00 5.06 22.79
CA VAL A 408 -3.70 5.72 22.94
C VAL A 408 -3.73 7.10 22.29
N ASN A 409 -4.30 7.21 21.08
CA ASN A 409 -4.41 8.48 20.38
C ASN A 409 -5.29 9.50 21.15
N ALA A 410 -6.37 9.05 21.80
CA ALA A 410 -7.22 9.89 22.62
C ALA A 410 -6.52 10.42 23.88
N ARG A 411 -5.63 9.60 24.50
CA ARG A 411 -4.94 9.95 25.76
C ARG A 411 -3.67 10.77 25.55
N PHE A 412 -2.85 10.41 24.57
CA PHE A 412 -1.49 10.97 24.41
C PHE A 412 -1.36 11.86 23.18
N GLY A 413 -2.33 11.79 22.26
CA GLY A 413 -2.28 12.46 20.96
C GLY A 413 -1.35 11.77 19.97
N LEU A 414 -1.52 12.11 18.67
CA LEU A 414 -0.86 11.39 17.58
C LEU A 414 0.67 11.61 17.55
N LEU A 415 1.16 12.84 17.81
CA LEU A 415 2.59 13.14 17.73
C LEU A 415 3.41 12.46 18.84
N ARG A 416 2.88 12.42 20.08
CA ARG A 416 3.57 11.71 21.18
C ARG A 416 3.58 10.20 20.93
N SER A 417 2.46 9.65 20.47
CA SER A 417 2.35 8.23 20.12
C SER A 417 3.29 7.87 18.97
N PHE A 418 3.45 8.77 17.98
CA PHE A 418 4.41 8.61 16.90
C PHE A 418 5.85 8.55 17.42
N ARG A 419 6.27 9.47 18.30
CA ARG A 419 7.63 9.45 18.89
C ARG A 419 7.92 8.14 19.62
N VAL A 420 6.98 7.69 20.45
CA VAL A 420 7.14 6.41 21.17
C VAL A 420 7.23 5.24 20.18
N SER A 421 6.45 5.27 19.10
CA SER A 421 6.48 4.21 18.09
C SER A 421 7.84 4.08 17.40
N LEU A 422 8.56 5.20 17.20
CA LEU A 422 9.91 5.19 16.61
C LEU A 422 10.93 4.47 17.50
N LEU A 423 10.75 4.46 18.83
CA LEU A 423 11.61 3.70 19.76
C LEU A 423 11.29 2.20 19.78
N VAL A 424 10.05 1.83 19.46
CA VAL A 424 9.62 0.43 19.50
C VAL A 424 10.17 -0.36 18.30
N PHE A 425 10.37 0.28 17.14
CA PHE A 425 10.93 -0.39 15.96
C PHE A 425 12.33 -0.98 16.18
N PRO A 426 13.33 -0.22 16.69
CA PRO A 426 14.66 -0.77 16.95
C PRO A 426 14.62 -1.99 17.88
N LEU A 427 13.76 -1.96 18.89
CA LEU A 427 13.60 -3.09 19.81
C LEU A 427 13.08 -4.34 19.09
N ALA A 428 12.05 -4.19 18.25
CA ALA A 428 11.52 -5.31 17.48
C ALA A 428 12.57 -5.91 16.53
N TYR A 429 13.35 -5.06 15.86
CA TYR A 429 14.37 -5.51 14.92
C TYR A 429 15.61 -6.11 15.63
N ALA A 430 15.99 -5.57 16.77
CA ALA A 430 17.09 -6.12 17.54
C ALA A 430 16.78 -7.52 18.09
N LEU A 431 15.51 -7.77 18.47
CA LEU A 431 15.09 -9.06 19.04
C LEU A 431 14.84 -10.13 17.96
N ALA A 432 14.44 -9.75 16.74
CA ALA A 432 14.02 -10.70 15.69
C ALA A 432 15.05 -11.81 15.38
N PRO A 433 16.36 -11.56 15.21
CA PRO A 433 17.32 -12.60 14.85
C PRO A 433 17.50 -13.66 15.95
N TYR A 434 17.30 -13.30 17.23
CA TYR A 434 17.46 -14.26 18.35
C TYR A 434 16.39 -15.35 18.36
N LEU A 435 15.31 -15.23 17.56
CA LEU A 435 14.35 -16.30 17.36
C LEU A 435 14.99 -17.58 16.81
N SER A 436 16.07 -17.47 16.03
CA SER A 436 16.82 -18.63 15.52
C SER A 436 17.44 -19.48 16.65
N LEU A 437 17.71 -18.91 17.81
CA LEU A 437 18.23 -19.62 18.98
C LEU A 437 17.14 -20.44 19.71
N LEU A 438 15.86 -20.04 19.55
CA LEU A 438 14.71 -20.69 20.20
C LEU A 438 14.14 -21.86 19.39
N ILE A 439 14.77 -22.25 18.29
CA ILE A 439 14.23 -23.22 17.33
C ILE A 439 13.95 -24.59 17.95
N ASN A 440 14.70 -24.98 18.98
CA ASN A 440 14.52 -26.24 19.70
C ASN A 440 13.35 -26.21 20.70
N HIS A 441 12.82 -25.01 21.03
CA HIS A 441 11.73 -24.79 21.96
C HIS A 441 10.52 -24.18 21.24
N THR A 442 9.73 -25.03 20.57
CA THR A 442 8.62 -24.59 19.72
C THR A 442 7.68 -23.60 20.39
N PHE A 443 7.31 -23.83 21.65
CA PHE A 443 6.43 -22.90 22.38
C PHE A 443 7.07 -21.51 22.55
N MET A 444 8.33 -21.46 23.01
CA MET A 444 9.07 -20.20 23.20
C MET A 444 9.29 -19.48 21.87
N LEU A 445 9.56 -20.22 20.79
CA LEU A 445 9.71 -19.67 19.44
C LEU A 445 8.42 -18.96 18.99
N TRP A 446 7.26 -19.58 19.14
CA TRP A 446 5.98 -18.95 18.77
C TRP A 446 5.66 -17.75 19.67
N CYS A 447 5.93 -17.81 20.97
CA CYS A 447 5.81 -16.65 21.86
C CYS A 447 6.72 -15.49 21.41
N GLY A 448 7.95 -15.80 21.03
CA GLY A 448 8.90 -14.81 20.50
C GLY A 448 8.46 -14.21 19.18
N ILE A 449 7.95 -15.03 18.23
CA ILE A 449 7.36 -14.57 16.96
C ILE A 449 6.22 -13.59 17.24
N VAL A 450 5.27 -13.94 18.10
CA VAL A 450 4.13 -13.09 18.47
C VAL A 450 4.61 -11.79 19.10
N LEU A 451 5.61 -11.84 19.99
CA LEU A 451 6.18 -10.65 20.63
C LEU A 451 6.79 -9.68 19.62
N VAL A 452 7.67 -10.17 18.73
CA VAL A 452 8.30 -9.35 17.69
C VAL A 452 7.23 -8.73 16.78
N VAL A 453 6.23 -9.51 16.38
CA VAL A 453 5.12 -9.03 15.55
C VAL A 453 4.29 -7.98 16.28
N ILE A 454 3.96 -8.16 17.55
CA ILE A 454 3.23 -7.16 18.35
C ILE A 454 4.00 -5.85 18.41
N LEU A 455 5.29 -5.89 18.71
CA LEU A 455 6.14 -4.69 18.77
C LEU A 455 6.17 -3.95 17.44
N GLN A 456 6.46 -4.67 16.34
CA GLN A 456 6.55 -4.08 15.00
C GLN A 456 5.22 -3.52 14.53
N VAL A 457 4.12 -4.27 14.70
CA VAL A 457 2.79 -3.84 14.24
C VAL A 457 2.25 -2.69 15.09
N ALA A 458 2.48 -2.70 16.41
CA ALA A 458 2.13 -1.58 17.28
C ALA A 458 2.84 -0.30 16.83
N ALA A 459 4.17 -0.37 16.63
CA ALA A 459 4.93 0.77 16.14
C ALA A 459 4.37 1.30 14.82
N ARG A 460 4.15 0.44 13.83
CA ARG A 460 3.62 0.81 12.51
C ARG A 460 2.22 1.44 12.58
N THR A 461 1.37 1.00 13.46
CA THR A 461 -0.02 1.48 13.61
C THR A 461 -0.06 2.98 13.96
N PHE A 462 0.92 3.49 14.70
CA PHE A 462 1.05 4.91 15.01
C PHE A 462 1.96 5.66 14.00
N ALA A 463 2.96 4.99 13.46
CA ALA A 463 3.93 5.60 12.56
C ALA A 463 3.30 6.07 11.24
N ILE A 464 2.42 5.29 10.62
CA ILE A 464 1.81 5.63 9.33
C ILE A 464 0.92 6.89 9.43
N PRO A 465 -0.05 7.00 10.37
CA PRO A 465 -0.84 8.23 10.49
C PRO A 465 0.00 9.43 10.94
N GLY A 466 1.02 9.17 11.79
CA GLY A 466 1.95 10.20 12.26
C GLY A 466 2.75 10.84 11.12
N SER A 467 3.25 10.05 10.18
CA SER A 467 3.99 10.56 9.01
C SER A 467 3.12 11.45 8.12
N VAL A 468 1.86 11.10 7.91
CA VAL A 468 0.91 11.93 7.15
C VAL A 468 0.67 13.26 7.86
N LEU A 469 0.52 13.26 9.19
CA LEU A 469 0.38 14.49 9.97
C LEU A 469 1.63 15.36 9.91
N LEU A 470 2.82 14.78 9.96
CA LEU A 470 4.08 15.52 9.82
C LEU A 470 4.17 16.21 8.45
N ILE A 471 3.84 15.50 7.37
CA ILE A 471 3.78 16.07 6.02
C ILE A 471 2.80 17.25 5.98
N ASN A 472 1.61 17.11 6.57
CA ASN A 472 0.64 18.20 6.63
C ASN A 472 1.18 19.43 7.37
N ASN A 473 1.82 19.20 8.53
CA ASN A 473 2.31 20.28 9.39
C ASN A 473 3.59 20.95 8.86
N SER A 474 4.32 20.30 7.95
CA SER A 474 5.55 20.85 7.36
C SER A 474 5.27 21.86 6.23
N SER A 475 4.03 21.94 5.75
CA SER A 475 3.67 22.80 4.62
C SER A 475 3.82 24.28 4.98
N PRO A 476 4.61 25.07 4.20
CA PRO A 476 4.74 26.52 4.40
C PRO A 476 3.43 27.31 4.18
N GLY A 477 2.47 26.72 3.47
CA GLY A 477 1.17 27.33 3.21
C GLY A 477 0.17 26.37 2.53
N PRO A 478 -1.13 26.69 2.62
CA PRO A 478 -2.19 25.83 2.08
C PRO A 478 -2.06 25.55 0.57
N GLN A 479 -1.48 26.49 -0.18
CA GLN A 479 -1.31 26.40 -1.63
C GLN A 479 -0.26 25.39 -2.05
N MET A 480 0.69 25.05 -1.17
CA MET A 480 1.79 24.09 -1.42
C MET A 480 1.52 22.70 -0.86
N LEU A 481 0.42 22.51 -0.13
CA LEU A 481 0.10 21.24 0.53
C LEU A 481 0.05 20.07 -0.47
N GLY A 482 -0.55 20.27 -1.64
CA GLY A 482 -0.61 19.26 -2.69
C GLY A 482 0.78 18.87 -3.21
N THR A 483 1.67 19.83 -3.41
CA THR A 483 3.07 19.61 -3.84
C THR A 483 3.83 18.79 -2.80
N ILE A 484 3.71 19.13 -1.53
CA ILE A 484 4.40 18.45 -0.42
C ILE A 484 3.87 17.03 -0.23
N HIS A 485 2.56 16.82 -0.36
CA HIS A 485 1.99 15.47 -0.38
C HIS A 485 2.48 14.64 -1.56
N GLY A 486 2.62 15.25 -2.73
CA GLY A 486 3.21 14.61 -3.91
C GLY A 486 4.66 14.20 -3.68
N MET A 487 5.48 15.09 -3.10
CA MET A 487 6.86 14.79 -2.72
C MET A 487 6.92 13.67 -1.67
N GLY A 488 6.09 13.72 -0.62
CA GLY A 488 6.00 12.68 0.40
C GLY A 488 5.63 11.32 -0.19
N ALA A 489 4.67 11.28 -1.11
CA ALA A 489 4.27 10.04 -1.79
C ALA A 489 5.38 9.48 -2.68
N ALA A 490 6.10 10.32 -3.42
CA ALA A 490 7.22 9.91 -4.25
C ALA A 490 8.38 9.36 -3.41
N THR A 491 8.75 10.06 -2.33
CA THR A 491 9.77 9.64 -1.37
C THR A 491 9.39 8.30 -0.72
N SER A 492 8.19 8.19 -0.18
CA SER A 492 7.66 6.95 0.41
C SER A 492 7.77 5.77 -0.55
N SER A 493 7.36 5.96 -1.79
CA SER A 493 7.38 4.90 -2.80
C SER A 493 8.81 4.51 -3.21
N ALA A 494 9.71 5.47 -3.36
CA ALA A 494 11.12 5.22 -3.67
C ALA A 494 11.80 4.38 -2.57
N PHE A 495 11.64 4.76 -1.32
CA PHE A 495 12.29 4.07 -0.21
C PHE A 495 11.62 2.73 0.13
N ARG A 496 10.33 2.57 -0.14
CA ARG A 496 9.64 1.28 -0.10
C ARG A 496 10.13 0.32 -1.19
N THR A 497 10.68 0.84 -2.29
CA THR A 497 11.35 0.06 -3.33
C THR A 497 12.76 -0.34 -2.92
N ILE A 498 13.56 0.61 -2.41
CA ILE A 498 14.97 0.40 -2.05
C ILE A 498 15.08 -0.52 -0.82
N GLY A 499 14.20 -0.35 0.17
CA GLY A 499 14.26 -1.09 1.44
C GLY A 499 14.36 -2.60 1.28
N PRO A 500 13.46 -3.28 0.58
CA PRO A 500 13.53 -4.72 0.36
C PRO A 500 14.79 -5.18 -0.36
N ILE A 501 15.27 -4.41 -1.35
CA ILE A 501 16.49 -4.74 -2.14
C ILE A 501 17.71 -4.73 -1.23
N VAL A 502 17.91 -3.65 -0.49
CA VAL A 502 19.04 -3.48 0.41
C VAL A 502 18.98 -4.48 1.58
N ALA A 503 17.81 -4.67 2.15
CA ALA A 503 17.62 -5.63 3.24
C ALA A 503 17.90 -7.07 2.81
N GLY A 504 17.45 -7.47 1.60
CA GLY A 504 17.75 -8.78 1.03
C GLY A 504 19.27 -8.99 0.81
N HIS A 505 19.95 -7.96 0.32
CA HIS A 505 21.40 -7.98 0.14
C HIS A 505 22.16 -8.08 1.48
N TRP A 506 21.80 -7.26 2.47
CA TRP A 506 22.40 -7.32 3.81
C TRP A 506 22.16 -8.65 4.51
N TYR A 507 20.98 -9.24 4.31
CA TYR A 507 20.69 -10.55 4.86
C TYR A 507 21.57 -11.63 4.24
N GLY A 508 21.75 -11.58 2.92
CA GLY A 508 22.69 -12.47 2.22
C GLY A 508 24.11 -12.35 2.74
N GLN A 509 24.63 -11.12 2.84
CA GLN A 509 25.96 -10.88 3.44
C GLN A 509 26.05 -11.40 4.89
N GLY A 510 24.99 -11.27 5.66
CA GLY A 510 24.92 -11.80 7.02
C GLY A 510 25.04 -13.32 7.07
N LEU A 511 24.39 -14.03 6.17
CA LEU A 511 24.49 -15.47 6.05
C LEU A 511 25.93 -15.92 5.67
N GLU A 512 26.57 -15.25 4.71
CA GLU A 512 27.96 -15.51 4.30
C GLU A 512 28.97 -15.29 5.44
N LYS A 513 28.72 -14.27 6.28
CA LYS A 513 29.56 -13.94 7.44
C LYS A 513 29.25 -14.76 8.70
N GLY A 514 28.23 -15.64 8.65
CA GLY A 514 27.78 -16.38 9.81
C GLY A 514 27.04 -15.52 10.86
N ILE A 515 26.48 -14.37 10.47
CA ILE A 515 25.81 -13.39 11.35
C ILE A 515 24.41 -13.10 10.84
N VAL A 516 23.43 -13.90 11.23
CA VAL A 516 22.02 -13.73 10.78
C VAL A 516 21.43 -12.38 11.21
N GLY A 517 21.90 -11.81 12.32
CA GLY A 517 21.47 -10.52 12.83
C GLY A 517 21.97 -9.30 12.03
N TRP A 518 22.90 -9.47 11.08
CA TRP A 518 23.56 -8.36 10.37
C TRP A 518 22.54 -7.36 9.79
N ALA A 519 21.62 -7.82 8.95
CA ALA A 519 20.61 -6.97 8.33
C ALA A 519 19.61 -6.39 9.34
N TRP A 520 19.27 -7.15 10.37
CA TRP A 520 18.31 -6.75 11.40
C TRP A 520 18.86 -5.60 12.26
N TRP A 521 20.12 -5.66 12.63
CA TRP A 521 20.75 -4.63 13.44
C TRP A 521 21.00 -3.34 12.65
N TRP A 522 21.29 -3.43 11.35
CA TRP A 522 21.32 -2.25 10.47
C TRP A 522 19.95 -1.57 10.40
N LEU A 523 18.87 -2.33 10.25
CA LEU A 523 17.52 -1.79 10.32
C LEU A 523 17.20 -1.16 11.69
N ALA A 524 17.65 -1.76 12.79
CA ALA A 524 17.49 -1.20 14.12
C ALA A 524 18.25 0.12 14.28
N LEU A 525 19.47 0.22 13.78
CA LEU A 525 20.27 1.45 13.81
C LEU A 525 19.63 2.58 12.99
N ILE A 526 19.18 2.29 11.77
CA ILE A 526 18.46 3.28 10.94
C ILE A 526 17.21 3.77 11.65
N SER A 527 16.46 2.84 12.25
CA SER A 527 15.23 3.14 13.00
C SER A 527 15.50 4.03 14.21
N PHE A 528 16.61 3.79 14.92
CA PHE A 528 17.04 4.62 16.05
C PHE A 528 17.49 6.01 15.58
N GLY A 529 18.23 6.11 14.46
CA GLY A 529 18.61 7.39 13.85
C GLY A 529 17.41 8.27 13.46
N VAL A 530 16.31 7.65 12.99
CA VAL A 530 15.05 8.37 12.71
C VAL A 530 14.44 8.97 13.98
N PHE A 531 14.49 8.21 15.09
CA PHE A 531 14.01 8.71 16.39
C PHE A 531 14.85 9.89 16.88
N ASP A 532 16.18 9.79 16.80
CA ASP A 532 17.10 10.83 17.25
C ASP A 532 16.94 12.12 16.44
N ALA A 533 16.94 12.03 15.11
CA ALA A 533 16.70 13.16 14.21
C ALA A 533 15.36 13.85 14.45
N HIS A 534 14.29 13.06 14.65
CA HIS A 534 12.96 13.61 14.94
C HIS A 534 12.91 14.29 16.31
N SER A 535 13.57 13.73 17.33
CA SER A 535 13.62 14.27 18.68
C SER A 535 14.40 15.59 18.75
N ALA A 536 15.50 15.68 18.01
CA ALA A 536 16.29 16.92 17.89
C ALA A 536 15.46 18.05 17.25
N THR A 537 14.68 17.73 16.21
CA THR A 537 13.91 18.74 15.46
C THR A 537 12.68 19.25 16.20
N TYR A 538 11.96 18.37 16.91
CA TYR A 538 10.66 18.69 17.54
C TYR A 538 10.67 18.63 19.07
N GLY A 539 11.81 18.35 19.68
CA GLY A 539 11.98 18.25 21.14
C GLY A 539 12.16 19.59 21.86
N GLN A 540 12.46 20.68 21.14
CA GLN A 540 12.62 22.01 21.73
C GLN A 540 11.27 22.71 21.92
N PRO A 541 11.07 23.44 23.04
CA PRO A 541 9.85 24.24 23.24
C PRO A 541 9.73 25.30 22.15
N SER A 542 8.50 25.55 21.73
CA SER A 542 8.06 26.33 20.56
C SER A 542 8.57 27.79 20.41
N HIS A 543 9.50 28.25 21.25
CA HIS A 543 10.10 29.58 21.18
C HIS A 543 11.52 29.61 20.52
N ALA A 544 12.08 28.44 20.15
CA ALA A 544 13.44 28.33 19.59
C ALA A 544 13.49 27.98 18.09
N LEU A 545 12.36 28.00 17.38
CA LEU A 545 12.29 27.58 15.97
C LEU A 545 12.80 28.64 14.96
N VAL A 546 13.47 29.71 15.41
CA VAL A 546 13.88 30.81 14.51
C VAL A 546 15.38 30.79 14.17
N GLU A 547 16.24 30.09 14.91
CA GLU A 547 17.68 30.08 14.62
C GLU A 547 18.29 28.67 14.71
N HIS A 548 18.16 27.87 13.65
CA HIS A 548 19.05 26.73 13.46
C HIS A 548 20.22 27.12 12.56
N SER A 549 21.41 26.95 13.12
CA SER A 549 22.69 27.16 12.42
C SER A 549 22.86 26.21 11.22
N PRO A 550 23.47 26.66 10.11
CA PRO A 550 23.76 25.81 8.96
C PRO A 550 24.62 24.56 9.27
N SER A 551 25.26 24.49 10.45
CA SER A 551 26.12 23.40 10.90
C SER A 551 25.34 22.09 11.23
N ASP A 552 24.09 22.18 11.71
CA ASP A 552 23.30 20.98 12.05
C ASP A 552 22.79 20.27 10.80
N PHE A 553 22.62 21.02 9.71
CA PHE A 553 22.27 20.51 8.40
C PHE A 553 23.42 19.70 7.76
N GLY A 554 24.68 20.12 8.00
CA GLY A 554 25.87 19.43 7.52
C GLY A 554 26.02 18.05 8.11
N LEU A 555 25.71 17.87 9.40
CA LEU A 555 25.80 16.58 10.10
C LEU A 555 24.77 15.56 9.60
N LEU A 556 23.51 15.98 9.40
CA LEU A 556 22.48 15.09 8.87
C LEU A 556 22.73 14.75 7.40
N PHE A 557 23.16 15.74 6.59
CA PHE A 557 23.53 15.50 5.19
C PHE A 557 24.74 14.57 5.09
N HIS A 558 25.71 14.70 5.99
CA HIS A 558 26.85 13.80 6.07
C HIS A 558 26.44 12.37 6.43
N GLN A 559 25.54 12.20 7.42
CA GLN A 559 25.02 10.89 7.78
C GLN A 559 24.17 10.26 6.67
N ILE A 560 23.34 11.06 5.97
CA ILE A 560 22.57 10.58 4.81
C ILE A 560 23.50 10.26 3.65
N HIS A 561 24.52 11.09 3.39
CA HIS A 561 25.54 10.86 2.36
C HIS A 561 26.33 9.59 2.64
N ASP A 562 26.76 9.38 3.88
CA ASP A 562 27.47 8.16 4.30
C ASP A 562 26.60 6.90 4.12
N VAL A 563 25.30 6.99 4.44
CA VAL A 563 24.34 5.89 4.19
C VAL A 563 24.13 5.69 2.69
N VAL A 564 23.99 6.75 1.91
CA VAL A 564 23.81 6.68 0.45
C VAL A 564 25.08 6.15 -0.23
N ASP A 565 26.28 6.60 0.19
CA ASP A 565 27.53 6.10 -0.32
C ASP A 565 27.76 4.64 0.08
N HIS A 566 27.40 4.28 1.32
CA HIS A 566 27.45 2.89 1.74
C HIS A 566 26.43 2.02 0.95
N ILE A 567 25.25 2.53 0.67
CA ILE A 567 24.25 1.87 -0.20
C ILE A 567 24.81 1.74 -1.63
N ARG A 568 25.43 2.79 -2.18
CA ARG A 568 26.07 2.76 -3.49
C ARG A 568 27.17 1.70 -3.55
N ASP A 569 28.09 1.71 -2.57
CA ASP A 569 29.22 0.78 -2.52
C ASP A 569 28.78 -0.67 -2.26
N VAL A 570 27.66 -0.86 -1.56
CA VAL A 570 27.03 -2.15 -1.32
C VAL A 570 26.32 -2.68 -2.58
N ILE A 571 25.66 -1.81 -3.35
CA ILE A 571 24.90 -2.21 -4.55
C ILE A 571 25.82 -2.39 -5.76
N PHE A 572 26.81 -1.52 -5.94
CA PHE A 572 27.67 -1.47 -7.15
C PHE A 572 29.09 -1.97 -6.94
N GLY A 573 29.52 -2.24 -5.68
CA GLY A 573 30.87 -2.62 -5.32
C GLY A 573 31.87 -1.44 -5.35
N PRO A 574 33.03 -1.56 -4.68
CA PRO A 574 34.01 -0.46 -4.55
C PRO A 574 34.69 -0.06 -5.86
N THR A 575 34.46 -0.75 -6.97
CA THR A 575 35.06 -0.51 -8.28
C THR A 575 34.29 0.40 -9.22
N ALA A 576 33.04 0.77 -8.90
CA ALA A 576 32.21 1.64 -9.77
C ALA A 576 32.54 3.14 -9.63
N GLY A 577 33.34 3.53 -8.62
CA GLY A 577 33.72 4.93 -8.38
C GLY A 577 34.71 5.51 -9.37
N ASN A 578 35.46 4.68 -10.12
CA ASN A 578 36.51 5.15 -11.03
C ASN A 578 36.09 5.31 -12.51
N CYS A 579 34.85 4.97 -12.88
CA CYS A 579 34.42 5.10 -14.28
C CYS A 579 33.59 6.35 -14.59
N ILE A 580 33.20 7.15 -13.59
CA ILE A 580 32.40 8.38 -13.81
C ILE A 580 33.24 9.66 -13.74
N ALA A 581 34.51 9.56 -13.34
CA ALA A 581 35.44 10.70 -13.25
C ALA A 581 36.26 11.00 -14.54
N ILE A 582 35.96 10.33 -15.66
CA ILE A 582 36.60 10.62 -16.96
C ILE A 582 35.56 11.33 -17.85
N GLY A 583 35.39 12.63 -17.60
CA GLY A 583 34.48 13.42 -18.43
C GLY A 583 34.34 14.89 -18.07
N CYS A 584 35.37 15.50 -17.42
CA CYS A 584 35.52 16.96 -17.38
C CYS A 584 36.95 17.29 -17.72
N GLY A 585 37.13 17.79 -18.95
CA GLY A 585 38.40 18.12 -19.53
C GLY A 585 39.09 19.27 -18.81
N ASP A 586 40.41 19.17 -18.86
CA ASP A 586 41.38 20.13 -18.45
C ASP A 586 41.12 21.51 -19.07
N HIS A 587 40.94 22.53 -18.26
CA HIS A 587 41.22 23.91 -18.64
C HIS A 587 42.59 24.23 -18.10
N GLU A 588 43.57 24.26 -19.01
CA GLU A 588 44.90 24.81 -18.77
C GLU A 588 44.79 26.26 -18.25
N GLU A 589 45.37 26.49 -17.09
CA GLU A 589 45.76 27.81 -16.61
C GLU A 589 46.93 28.30 -17.44
N PHE A 590 46.73 29.38 -18.17
CA PHE A 590 47.76 30.14 -18.85
C PHE A 590 48.43 31.06 -17.79
N ASP A 591 49.55 30.66 -17.29
CA ASP A 591 50.39 31.48 -16.43
C ASP A 591 51.26 32.40 -17.29
N SER A 592 51.03 33.70 -17.14
CA SER A 592 51.81 34.76 -17.78
C SER A 592 52.80 35.32 -16.77
N SER A 593 54.06 34.87 -16.83
CA SER A 593 55.15 35.72 -16.32
C SER A 593 56.52 35.32 -16.87
N SER A 594 57.15 36.35 -17.37
CA SER A 594 58.62 36.65 -17.49
C SER A 594 59.34 36.15 -18.72
N SER A 595 59.60 37.12 -19.54
CA SER A 595 60.93 37.78 -19.78
C SER A 595 62.12 36.84 -20.05
N PHE A 596 62.55 36.85 -21.16
CA PHE A 596 63.77 37.12 -21.94
C PHE A 596 63.70 36.38 -23.24
#